data_c9f53fb2d9a84e462c4c05f7cd4bdc4f
#
_entry.id   c9f53fb2d9a84e462c4c05f7cd4bdc4f
#
_cell.length_a   1.000
_cell.length_b   1.000
_cell.length_c   1.000
_cell.angle_alpha   90.00
_cell.angle_beta   90.00
_cell.angle_gamma   90.00
#
_symmetry.space_group_name_H-M   'P 1'
#
loop_
_entity.id
_entity.type
_entity.pdbx_description
1 polymer ?
#
loop_
_entity_poly.entity_id
_entity_poly.type
_entity_poly.pdbx_seq_one_letter_code
_entity_poly.pdbx_strand_id
1 'polypeptide(L)'
;MSRAEAGPASLYHRVVVYLLFLILVLPLVGTFVYSISSSWSATILPAGFSVKWYVQLWSDPRFLMAFGQSLLVCVGALILSVVLILPLLFVVHYHFPKLDALMNILILLPFAVPPVVSSVGLLQLYGSGPLAMVGTPWILIGCYFTVALPFMYRAITNNLQAIN
;
A
#
# COMPACT_ATOMS: atom_id res chain seq x y z
N MET A 1 -34.93 19.85 -12.67
CA MET A 1 -33.50 19.53 -12.53
C MET A 1 -32.72 20.63 -13.24
N SER A 2 -32.29 21.67 -12.54
CA SER A 2 -31.59 22.82 -13.12
C SER A 2 -30.13 22.41 -13.35
N ARG A 3 -29.68 22.48 -14.59
CA ARG A 3 -28.24 22.47 -14.91
C ARG A 3 -27.68 23.78 -14.31
N ALA A 4 -26.96 23.66 -13.19
CA ALA A 4 -26.19 24.76 -12.65
C ALA A 4 -25.22 25.21 -13.75
N GLU A 5 -25.40 26.42 -14.23
CA GLU A 5 -24.52 27.10 -15.17
C GLU A 5 -23.11 27.12 -14.55
N ALA A 6 -22.19 26.49 -15.24
CA ALA A 6 -20.79 26.43 -14.83
C ALA A 6 -20.17 27.84 -15.02
N GLY A 7 -20.26 28.66 -13.98
CA GLY A 7 -19.64 29.99 -13.95
C GLY A 7 -18.10 29.94 -14.08
N PRO A 8 -17.43 31.08 -14.28
CA PRO A 8 -15.98 31.15 -14.51
C PRO A 8 -15.13 30.49 -13.41
N ALA A 9 -15.62 30.44 -12.18
CA ALA A 9 -15.02 29.66 -11.09
C ALA A 9 -14.99 28.15 -11.37
N SER A 10 -15.98 27.62 -12.08
CA SER A 10 -16.06 26.23 -12.49
C SER A 10 -15.01 25.87 -13.56
N LEU A 11 -14.75 26.78 -14.50
CA LEU A 11 -13.71 26.58 -15.53
C LEU A 11 -12.30 26.57 -14.92
N TYR A 12 -12.02 27.53 -14.04
CA TYR A 12 -10.75 27.60 -13.31
C TYR A 12 -10.48 26.31 -12.51
N HIS A 13 -11.46 25.84 -11.75
CA HIS A 13 -11.31 24.59 -10.98
C HIS A 13 -11.06 23.39 -11.89
N ARG A 14 -11.75 23.30 -13.01
CA ARG A 14 -11.51 22.23 -13.99
C ARG A 14 -10.10 22.28 -14.56
N VAL A 15 -9.62 23.45 -14.96
CA VAL A 15 -8.26 23.61 -15.49
C VAL A 15 -7.22 23.22 -14.44
N VAL A 16 -7.36 23.69 -13.19
CA VAL A 16 -6.45 23.31 -12.10
C VAL A 16 -6.46 21.81 -11.85
N VAL A 17 -7.63 21.18 -11.80
CA VAL A 17 -7.74 19.71 -11.60
C VAL A 17 -7.08 18.96 -12.75
N TYR A 18 -7.30 19.36 -14.00
CA TYR A 18 -6.64 18.71 -15.15
C TYR A 18 -5.13 18.89 -15.15
N LEU A 19 -4.64 20.08 -14.77
CA LEU A 19 -3.19 20.32 -14.64
C LEU A 19 -2.57 19.45 -13.55
N LEU A 20 -3.21 19.37 -12.38
CA LEU A 20 -2.74 18.49 -11.30
C LEU A 20 -2.76 17.02 -11.73
N PHE A 21 -3.82 16.59 -12.39
CA PHE A 21 -3.91 15.24 -12.91
C PHE A 21 -2.83 14.94 -13.94
N LEU A 22 -2.57 15.88 -14.86
CA LEU A 22 -1.51 15.75 -15.87
C LEU A 22 -0.13 15.65 -15.21
N ILE A 23 0.16 16.48 -14.21
CA ILE A 23 1.43 16.44 -13.45
C ILE A 23 1.59 15.08 -12.74
N LEU A 24 0.52 14.51 -12.19
CA LEU A 24 0.57 13.20 -11.53
C LEU A 24 0.71 12.04 -12.51
N VAL A 25 0.08 12.12 -13.68
CA VAL A 25 0.09 11.05 -14.69
C VAL A 25 1.35 11.08 -15.54
N LEU A 26 1.94 12.26 -15.78
CA LEU A 26 3.11 12.43 -16.64
C LEU A 26 4.30 11.51 -16.25
N PRO A 27 4.72 11.43 -14.96
CA PRO A 27 5.80 10.53 -14.59
C PRO A 27 5.44 9.04 -14.77
N LEU A 28 4.16 8.68 -14.60
CA LEU A 28 3.70 7.31 -14.84
C LEU A 28 3.79 6.95 -16.33
N VAL A 29 3.33 7.86 -17.21
CA VAL A 29 3.46 7.68 -18.66
C VAL A 29 4.93 7.62 -19.06
N GLY A 30 5.76 8.51 -18.51
CA GLY A 30 7.21 8.51 -18.76
C GLY A 30 7.85 7.17 -18.38
N THR A 31 7.55 6.67 -17.20
CA THR A 31 8.03 5.35 -16.71
C THR A 31 7.55 4.22 -17.62
N PHE A 32 6.29 4.24 -18.01
CA PHE A 32 5.71 3.23 -18.91
C PHE A 32 6.42 3.24 -20.28
N VAL A 33 6.56 4.42 -20.91
CA VAL A 33 7.27 4.55 -22.19
C VAL A 33 8.71 4.12 -22.06
N TYR A 34 9.40 4.46 -20.95
CA TYR A 34 10.75 4.01 -20.67
C TYR A 34 10.85 2.48 -20.59
N SER A 35 9.88 1.83 -19.93
CA SER A 35 9.88 0.37 -19.74
C SER A 35 9.76 -0.43 -21.04
N ILE A 36 9.13 0.14 -22.06
CA ILE A 36 8.98 -0.48 -23.40
C ILE A 36 9.98 0.07 -24.42
N SER A 37 10.90 0.94 -24.02
CA SER A 37 11.91 1.48 -24.95
C SER A 37 13.04 0.46 -25.17
N SER A 38 13.54 0.38 -26.41
CA SER A 38 14.71 -0.45 -26.75
C SER A 38 16.00 0.12 -26.16
N SER A 39 16.14 1.43 -26.24
CA SER A 39 17.18 2.24 -25.59
C SER A 39 16.71 3.69 -25.51
N TRP A 40 17.00 4.34 -24.39
CA TRP A 40 16.68 5.75 -24.20
C TRP A 40 17.83 6.40 -23.43
N SER A 41 18.59 7.25 -24.10
CA SER A 41 19.72 7.98 -23.53
C SER A 41 19.39 9.47 -23.43
N ALA A 42 20.24 10.34 -23.97
CA ALA A 42 20.10 11.80 -23.88
C ALA A 42 19.14 12.43 -24.91
N THR A 43 18.22 11.67 -25.49
CA THR A 43 17.25 12.14 -26.50
C THR A 43 15.88 12.37 -25.90
N ILE A 44 15.06 13.23 -26.53
CA ILE A 44 13.67 13.50 -26.09
C ILE A 44 12.77 12.28 -26.32
N LEU A 45 13.03 11.49 -27.36
CA LEU A 45 12.26 10.31 -27.75
C LEU A 45 13.13 9.04 -27.66
N PRO A 46 12.53 7.89 -27.35
CA PRO A 46 13.23 6.61 -27.36
C PRO A 46 13.69 6.25 -28.79
N ALA A 47 14.80 5.54 -28.90
CA ALA A 47 15.34 5.10 -30.18
C ALA A 47 14.46 4.04 -30.87
N GLY A 48 13.60 3.36 -30.11
CA GLY A 48 12.64 2.37 -30.60
C GLY A 48 11.91 1.69 -29.45
N PHE A 49 10.97 0.82 -29.76
CA PHE A 49 10.19 0.07 -28.76
C PHE A 49 10.57 -1.40 -28.75
N SER A 50 10.59 -2.00 -27.56
CA SER A 50 10.93 -3.41 -27.38
C SER A 50 10.37 -3.93 -26.05
N VAL A 51 9.90 -5.15 -26.04
CA VAL A 51 9.49 -5.88 -24.82
C VAL A 51 10.59 -6.77 -24.25
N LYS A 52 11.82 -6.68 -24.78
CA LYS A 52 12.96 -7.54 -24.40
C LYS A 52 13.23 -7.52 -22.89
N TRP A 53 13.06 -6.37 -22.26
CA TRP A 53 13.30 -6.19 -20.83
C TRP A 53 12.33 -7.02 -19.97
N TYR A 54 11.07 -7.11 -20.40
CA TYR A 54 10.07 -7.95 -19.74
C TYR A 54 10.40 -9.42 -19.91
N VAL A 55 10.80 -9.84 -21.11
CA VAL A 55 11.21 -11.23 -21.35
C VAL A 55 12.44 -11.59 -20.51
N GLN A 56 13.45 -10.73 -20.45
CA GLN A 56 14.61 -10.94 -19.59
C GLN A 56 14.24 -11.00 -18.11
N LEU A 57 13.37 -10.10 -17.64
CA LEU A 57 12.93 -10.06 -16.26
C LEU A 57 12.23 -11.36 -15.85
N TRP A 58 11.27 -11.82 -16.66
CA TRP A 58 10.53 -13.07 -16.39
C TRP A 58 11.37 -14.33 -16.61
N SER A 59 12.54 -14.22 -17.24
CA SER A 59 13.49 -15.31 -17.39
C SER A 59 14.56 -15.33 -16.29
N ASP A 60 14.63 -14.28 -15.44
CA ASP A 60 15.61 -14.21 -14.36
C ASP A 60 15.11 -14.96 -13.11
N PRO A 61 15.79 -16.04 -12.69
CA PRO A 61 15.41 -16.80 -11.49
C PRO A 61 15.41 -15.96 -10.20
N ARG A 62 16.28 -14.93 -10.11
CA ARG A 62 16.36 -14.05 -8.95
C ARG A 62 15.11 -13.20 -8.84
N PHE A 63 14.64 -12.68 -9.97
CA PHE A 63 13.38 -11.92 -10.02
C PHE A 63 12.19 -12.81 -9.63
N LEU A 64 12.10 -14.01 -10.19
CA LEU A 64 10.99 -14.94 -9.89
C LEU A 64 10.94 -15.31 -8.40
N MET A 65 12.11 -15.57 -7.79
CA MET A 65 12.19 -15.84 -6.35
C MET A 65 11.76 -14.61 -5.52
N ALA A 66 12.26 -13.43 -5.84
CA ALA A 66 11.90 -12.20 -5.14
C ALA A 66 10.41 -11.87 -5.31
N PHE A 67 9.86 -12.06 -6.50
CA PHE A 67 8.45 -11.89 -6.79
C PHE A 67 7.58 -12.86 -5.99
N GLY A 68 7.96 -14.15 -5.97
CA GLY A 68 7.27 -15.17 -5.18
C GLY A 68 7.29 -14.87 -3.68
N GLN A 69 8.43 -14.45 -3.13
CA GLN A 69 8.53 -14.01 -1.73
C GLN A 69 7.67 -12.80 -1.44
N SER A 70 7.65 -11.80 -2.31
CA SER A 70 6.81 -10.61 -2.16
C SER A 70 5.33 -10.98 -2.18
N LEU A 71 4.92 -11.87 -3.05
CA LEU A 71 3.55 -12.36 -3.12
C LEU A 71 3.15 -13.13 -1.86
N LEU A 72 4.04 -14.01 -1.37
CA LEU A 72 3.85 -14.75 -0.12
C LEU A 72 3.65 -13.80 1.06
N VAL A 73 4.50 -12.78 1.20
CA VAL A 73 4.40 -11.79 2.27
C VAL A 73 3.10 -10.99 2.17
N CYS A 74 2.74 -10.55 0.96
CA CYS A 74 1.51 -9.80 0.72
C CYS A 74 0.26 -10.60 1.09
N VAL A 75 0.15 -11.82 0.56
CA VAL A 75 -0.98 -12.72 0.82
C VAL A 75 -1.01 -13.13 2.29
N GLY A 76 0.14 -13.44 2.89
CA GLY A 76 0.25 -13.79 4.30
C GLY A 76 -0.20 -12.66 5.22
N ALA A 77 0.24 -11.42 4.95
CA ALA A 77 -0.20 -10.25 5.71
C ALA A 77 -1.71 -9.99 5.55
N LEU A 78 -2.25 -10.17 4.34
CA LEU A 78 -3.68 -10.01 4.08
C LEU A 78 -4.50 -11.04 4.85
N ILE A 79 -4.13 -12.32 4.77
CA ILE A 79 -4.82 -13.40 5.49
C ILE A 79 -4.76 -13.16 6.98
N LEU A 80 -3.58 -12.84 7.52
CA LEU A 80 -3.40 -12.55 8.94
C LEU A 80 -4.29 -11.38 9.38
N SER A 81 -4.35 -10.32 8.58
CA SER A 81 -5.17 -9.15 8.85
C SER A 81 -6.67 -9.51 8.88
N VAL A 82 -7.15 -10.25 7.89
CA VAL A 82 -8.57 -10.65 7.84
C VAL A 82 -8.92 -11.56 9.02
N VAL A 83 -8.10 -12.58 9.29
CA VAL A 83 -8.35 -13.58 10.32
C VAL A 83 -8.33 -12.98 11.73
N LEU A 84 -7.49 -11.99 12.00
CA LEU A 84 -7.39 -11.38 13.33
C LEU A 84 -8.33 -10.17 13.50
N ILE A 85 -8.36 -9.28 12.51
CA ILE A 85 -9.04 -8.00 12.66
C ILE A 85 -10.56 -8.15 12.49
N LEU A 86 -11.00 -8.94 11.53
CA LEU A 86 -12.42 -9.08 11.26
C LEU A 86 -13.22 -9.63 12.47
N PRO A 87 -12.83 -10.76 13.11
CA PRO A 87 -13.54 -11.23 14.29
C PRO A 87 -13.36 -10.30 15.48
N LEU A 88 -12.17 -9.68 15.65
CA LEU A 88 -11.93 -8.72 16.72
C LEU A 88 -12.90 -7.53 16.63
N LEU A 89 -13.03 -6.94 15.46
CA LEU A 89 -13.93 -5.79 15.24
C LEU A 89 -15.40 -6.18 15.40
N PHE A 90 -15.78 -7.35 14.93
CA PHE A 90 -17.13 -7.85 15.10
C PHE A 90 -17.47 -7.97 16.59
N VAL A 91 -16.59 -8.59 17.38
CA VAL A 91 -16.79 -8.73 18.83
C VAL A 91 -16.80 -7.37 19.52
N VAL A 92 -15.89 -6.47 19.21
CA VAL A 92 -15.85 -5.14 19.82
C VAL A 92 -17.11 -4.35 19.46
N HIS A 93 -17.51 -4.32 18.21
CA HIS A 93 -18.65 -3.54 17.76
C HIS A 93 -19.98 -4.00 18.39
N TYR A 94 -20.22 -5.31 18.48
CA TYR A 94 -21.49 -5.83 18.96
C TYR A 94 -21.52 -6.12 20.47
N HIS A 95 -20.39 -6.51 21.09
CA HIS A 95 -20.36 -6.91 22.48
C HIS A 95 -19.71 -5.89 23.41
N PHE A 96 -18.74 -5.10 22.91
CA PHE A 96 -17.95 -4.18 23.73
C PHE A 96 -17.79 -2.80 23.10
N PRO A 97 -18.88 -2.06 22.80
CA PRO A 97 -18.80 -0.78 22.10
C PRO A 97 -17.97 0.28 22.86
N LYS A 98 -17.81 0.14 24.17
CA LYS A 98 -16.96 1.02 25.00
C LYS A 98 -15.47 0.90 24.66
N LEU A 99 -15.04 -0.22 24.08
CA LEU A 99 -13.65 -0.45 23.68
C LEU A 99 -13.31 0.17 22.32
N ASP A 100 -14.29 0.64 21.56
CA ASP A 100 -14.06 1.21 20.23
C ASP A 100 -13.12 2.42 20.26
N ALA A 101 -13.27 3.30 21.26
CA ALA A 101 -12.36 4.43 21.46
C ALA A 101 -10.91 3.98 21.73
N LEU A 102 -10.73 2.94 22.54
CA LEU A 102 -9.41 2.37 22.83
C LEU A 102 -8.80 1.72 21.58
N MET A 103 -9.60 0.99 20.82
CA MET A 103 -9.18 0.37 19.55
C MET A 103 -8.72 1.41 18.54
N ASN A 104 -9.44 2.53 18.42
CA ASN A 104 -9.03 3.64 17.56
C ASN A 104 -7.64 4.19 17.91
N ILE A 105 -7.33 4.31 19.21
CA ILE A 105 -6.01 4.77 19.68
C ILE A 105 -4.94 3.72 19.37
N LEU A 106 -5.17 2.47 19.74
CA LEU A 106 -4.19 1.38 19.56
C LEU A 106 -3.82 1.15 18.09
N ILE A 107 -4.79 1.26 17.19
CA ILE A 107 -4.58 1.06 15.76
C ILE A 107 -3.74 2.19 15.12
N LEU A 108 -3.78 3.39 15.70
CA LEU A 108 -2.99 4.52 15.21
C LEU A 108 -1.56 4.54 15.78
N LEU A 109 -1.28 3.80 16.86
CA LEU A 109 0.05 3.76 17.51
C LEU A 109 1.20 3.46 16.52
N PRO A 110 1.08 2.49 15.58
CA PRO A 110 2.16 2.19 14.64
C PRO A 110 2.55 3.39 13.76
N PHE A 111 1.62 4.31 13.52
CA PHE A 111 1.88 5.53 12.74
C PHE A 111 2.49 6.66 13.57
N ALA A 112 2.35 6.61 14.89
CA ALA A 112 2.96 7.58 15.79
C ALA A 112 4.47 7.34 15.95
N VAL A 113 4.95 6.12 15.71
CA VAL A 113 6.36 5.75 15.80
C VAL A 113 7.02 5.92 14.43
N PRO A 114 8.12 6.70 14.32
CA PRO A 114 8.85 6.82 13.06
C PRO A 114 9.30 5.45 12.53
N PRO A 115 9.17 5.16 11.23
CA PRO A 115 9.50 3.85 10.66
C PRO A 115 10.94 3.39 10.93
N VAL A 116 11.88 4.33 10.99
CA VAL A 116 13.29 4.03 11.30
C VAL A 116 13.43 3.50 12.73
N VAL A 117 12.75 4.10 13.70
CA VAL A 117 12.78 3.66 15.10
C VAL A 117 12.15 2.28 15.24
N SER A 118 11.02 2.04 14.58
CA SER A 118 10.38 0.74 14.55
C SER A 118 11.29 -0.33 13.94
N SER A 119 11.98 -0.01 12.85
CA SER A 119 12.90 -0.94 12.18
C SER A 119 14.08 -1.32 13.09
N VAL A 120 14.68 -0.33 13.76
CA VAL A 120 15.79 -0.58 14.71
C VAL A 120 15.29 -1.42 15.89
N GLY A 121 14.12 -1.10 16.45
CA GLY A 121 13.51 -1.87 17.53
C GLY A 121 13.26 -3.32 17.14
N LEU A 122 12.73 -3.57 15.94
CA LEU A 122 12.51 -4.93 15.41
C LEU A 122 13.83 -5.70 15.23
N LEU A 123 14.87 -5.02 14.70
CA LEU A 123 16.20 -5.62 14.57
C LEU A 123 16.78 -6.01 15.93
N GLN A 124 16.58 -5.20 16.95
CA GLN A 124 17.07 -5.51 18.30
C GLN A 124 16.28 -6.64 18.96
N LEU A 125 14.95 -6.65 18.82
CA LEU A 125 14.11 -7.66 19.44
C LEU A 125 14.19 -9.04 18.76
N TYR A 126 14.29 -9.05 17.44
CA TYR A 126 14.21 -10.27 16.62
C TYR A 126 15.51 -10.60 15.89
N GLY A 127 16.60 -9.86 16.15
CA GLY A 127 17.91 -10.10 15.52
C GLY A 127 18.68 -11.28 16.11
N SER A 128 18.38 -11.66 17.35
CA SER A 128 19.09 -12.72 18.05
C SER A 128 18.18 -13.42 19.09
N GLY A 129 18.64 -14.57 19.60
CA GLY A 129 17.91 -15.33 20.63
C GLY A 129 16.85 -16.26 20.08
N PRO A 130 15.94 -16.79 20.96
CA PRO A 130 14.96 -17.80 20.60
C PRO A 130 13.88 -17.34 19.63
N LEU A 131 13.68 -16.03 19.51
CA LEU A 131 12.72 -15.40 18.60
C LEU A 131 13.39 -14.74 17.38
N ALA A 132 14.58 -15.21 17.00
CA ALA A 132 15.28 -14.66 15.85
C ALA A 132 14.45 -14.88 14.56
N MET A 133 13.94 -13.79 13.98
CA MET A 133 13.10 -13.77 12.77
C MET A 133 13.65 -12.84 11.68
N VAL A 134 14.71 -12.08 11.98
CA VAL A 134 15.33 -11.17 10.99
C VAL A 134 15.82 -11.98 9.78
N GLY A 135 15.54 -11.49 8.60
CA GLY A 135 15.84 -12.19 7.34
C GLY A 135 14.80 -13.23 6.91
N THR A 136 13.72 -13.40 7.68
CA THR A 136 12.62 -14.30 7.32
C THR A 136 11.39 -13.56 6.80
N PRO A 137 10.54 -14.20 5.97
CA PRO A 137 9.28 -13.58 5.53
C PRO A 137 8.32 -13.26 6.69
N TRP A 138 8.41 -13.96 7.80
CA TRP A 138 7.49 -13.83 8.94
C TRP A 138 7.53 -12.45 9.60
N ILE A 139 8.72 -11.88 9.77
CA ILE A 139 8.84 -10.52 10.33
C ILE A 139 8.21 -9.48 9.39
N LEU A 140 8.34 -9.67 8.07
CA LEU A 140 7.73 -8.80 7.08
C LEU A 140 6.20 -8.92 7.09
N ILE A 141 5.66 -10.14 7.21
CA ILE A 141 4.22 -10.37 7.36
C ILE A 141 3.68 -9.62 8.58
N GLY A 142 4.37 -9.70 9.74
CA GLY A 142 4.00 -8.96 10.93
C GLY A 142 4.06 -7.44 10.75
N CYS A 143 5.09 -6.94 10.10
CA CYS A 143 5.23 -5.51 9.80
C CYS A 143 4.11 -5.01 8.89
N TYR A 144 3.85 -5.71 7.79
CA TYR A 144 2.76 -5.32 6.86
C TYR A 144 1.38 -5.44 7.49
N PHE A 145 1.16 -6.48 8.31
CA PHE A 145 -0.04 -6.58 9.15
C PHE A 145 -0.22 -5.33 9.99
N THR A 146 0.81 -4.90 10.72
CA THR A 146 0.76 -3.73 11.59
C THR A 146 0.45 -2.45 10.82
N VAL A 147 1.04 -2.26 9.64
CA VAL A 147 0.76 -1.11 8.75
C VAL A 147 -0.66 -1.18 8.17
N ALA A 148 -1.18 -2.38 7.90
CA ALA A 148 -2.52 -2.57 7.34
C ALA A 148 -3.64 -2.33 8.38
N LEU A 149 -3.35 -2.45 9.68
CA LEU A 149 -4.33 -2.33 10.76
C LEU A 149 -5.31 -1.15 10.63
N PRO A 150 -4.86 0.11 10.52
CA PRO A 150 -5.77 1.25 10.49
C PRO A 150 -6.62 1.29 9.22
N PHE A 151 -6.09 0.84 8.10
CA PHE A 151 -6.85 0.79 6.84
C PHE A 151 -7.96 -0.26 6.92
N MET A 152 -7.63 -1.46 7.41
CA MET A 152 -8.61 -2.55 7.61
C MET A 152 -9.68 -2.15 8.63
N TYR A 153 -9.27 -1.58 9.77
CA TYR A 153 -10.19 -1.10 10.79
C TYR A 153 -11.21 -0.12 10.20
N ARG A 154 -10.75 0.92 9.53
CA ARG A 154 -11.63 1.93 8.94
C ARG A 154 -12.54 1.34 7.86
N ALA A 155 -12.02 0.48 7.00
CA ALA A 155 -12.80 -0.16 5.95
C ALA A 155 -13.93 -1.02 6.54
N ILE A 156 -13.64 -1.83 7.56
CA ILE A 156 -14.63 -2.71 8.19
C ILE A 156 -15.65 -1.89 9.00
N THR A 157 -15.18 -0.94 9.82
CA THR A 157 -16.07 -0.12 10.65
C THR A 157 -17.06 0.69 9.80
N ASN A 158 -16.59 1.30 8.70
CA ASN A 158 -17.48 2.03 7.80
C ASN A 158 -18.53 1.11 7.16
N ASN A 159 -18.16 -0.12 6.81
CA ASN A 159 -19.13 -1.08 6.26
C ASN A 159 -20.13 -1.57 7.33
N LEU A 160 -19.68 -1.82 8.54
CA LEU A 160 -20.57 -2.22 9.64
C LEU A 160 -21.60 -1.11 9.98
N GLN A 161 -21.18 0.15 9.96
CA GLN A 161 -22.07 1.29 10.17
C GLN A 161 -23.07 1.49 9.01
N ALA A 162 -22.77 1.03 7.81
CA ALA A 162 -23.68 1.12 6.67
C ALA A 162 -24.76 0.02 6.65
N ILE A 163 -24.59 -1.04 7.46
CA ILE A 163 -25.54 -2.16 7.57
C ILE A 163 -26.56 -1.94 8.71
N ASN A 164 -26.24 -1.08 9.67
CA ASN A 164 -27.15 -0.67 10.76
C ASN A 164 -27.96 0.56 10.38
#